data_52897bab9054ddb700bc48213bf01016
#
_entry.id   52897bab9054ddb700bc48213bf01016
#
_cell.length_a   1.000
_cell.length_b   1.000
_cell.length_c   1.000
_cell.angle_alpha   90.00
_cell.angle_beta   90.00
_cell.angle_gamma   90.00
#
_symmetry.space_group_name_H-M   'P 1'
#
loop_
_entity.id
_entity.type
_entity.pdbx_description
1 polymer ?
#
loop_
_entity_poly.entity_id
_entity_poly.type
_entity_poly.pdbx_seq_one_letter_code
_entity_poly.pdbx_strand_id
1 'polypeptide(L)'
;YYDFAAIEDVHSMKRQIHAVRGHGEIAVRGHNMKLGRGGIREIEFFVQTQQLIAGGRDPALRGRTTVGMLEGLSAAGWISSETAAGMTEAYAFLRRLEHCLQMRLDEQTHTLPEDDAAFEVFARFAGFENAAALTATVTDTLQYVAGEYALLFEHAESLSTETGNLVFTGND
;
A
#
# COMPACT_ATOMS: atom_id res chain seq x y z
N TYR A 1 -9.58 -0.46 25.52
CA TYR A 1 -9.35 0.95 25.20
C TYR A 1 -8.75 0.97 23.80
N TYR A 2 -9.50 1.44 22.83
CA TYR A 2 -8.94 1.83 21.54
C TYR A 2 -8.11 3.07 21.81
N ASP A 3 -6.88 3.09 21.32
CA ASP A 3 -6.07 4.30 21.36
C ASP A 3 -6.56 5.24 20.23
N PHE A 4 -7.57 6.06 20.56
CA PHE A 4 -8.16 7.01 19.63
C PHE A 4 -7.12 7.98 19.06
N ALA A 5 -6.06 8.29 19.82
CA ALA A 5 -4.97 9.12 19.35
C ALA A 5 -4.21 8.46 18.19
N ALA A 6 -3.92 7.15 18.26
CA ALA A 6 -3.25 6.44 17.18
C ALA A 6 -4.09 6.39 15.89
N ILE A 7 -5.42 6.26 16.02
CA ILE A 7 -6.35 6.29 14.88
C ILE A 7 -6.39 7.70 14.28
N GLU A 8 -6.43 8.73 15.10
CA GLU A 8 -6.45 10.14 14.64
C GLU A 8 -5.13 10.55 13.97
N ASP A 9 -4.00 10.06 14.47
CA ASP A 9 -2.69 10.23 13.83
C ASP A 9 -2.61 9.54 12.46
N VAL A 10 -3.17 8.34 12.33
CA VAL A 10 -3.29 7.63 11.05
C VAL A 10 -4.18 8.41 10.07
N HIS A 11 -5.30 8.96 10.52
CA HIS A 11 -6.18 9.81 9.70
C HIS A 11 -5.50 11.12 9.29
N SER A 12 -4.70 11.72 10.16
CA SER A 12 -3.93 12.93 9.86
C SER A 12 -2.86 12.66 8.78
N MET A 13 -2.12 11.56 8.92
CA MET A 13 -1.15 11.11 7.90
C MET A 13 -1.83 10.80 6.57
N LYS A 14 -3.00 10.16 6.57
CA LYS A 14 -3.81 9.92 5.36
C LYS A 14 -4.12 11.23 4.64
N ARG A 15 -4.68 12.22 5.35
CA ARG A 15 -5.03 13.52 4.76
C ARG A 15 -3.82 14.20 4.11
N GLN A 16 -2.65 14.14 4.73
CA GLN A 16 -1.41 14.69 4.18
C GLN A 16 -0.96 13.94 2.93
N ILE A 17 -1.03 12.60 2.93
CA ILE A 17 -0.66 11.77 1.79
C ILE A 17 -1.61 11.99 0.62
N HIS A 18 -2.93 12.06 0.85
CA HIS A 18 -3.92 12.32 -0.21
C HIS A 18 -3.80 13.74 -0.80
N ALA A 19 -3.53 14.74 0.03
CA ALA A 19 -3.33 16.11 -0.43
C ALA A 19 -2.12 16.25 -1.36
N VAL A 20 -1.07 15.45 -1.14
CA VAL A 20 0.17 15.49 -1.93
C VAL A 20 0.08 14.63 -3.21
N ARG A 21 -0.71 13.55 -3.22
CA ARG A 21 -0.67 12.53 -4.29
C ARG A 21 -1.78 12.62 -5.33
N GLY A 22 -2.80 13.45 -5.16
CA GLY A 22 -3.88 13.66 -6.13
C GLY A 22 -4.68 12.38 -6.48
N HIS A 23 -5.92 12.55 -6.96
CA HIS A 23 -6.80 11.48 -7.42
C HIS A 23 -6.59 11.15 -8.91
N GLY A 24 -5.40 11.43 -9.48
CA GLY A 24 -5.10 11.26 -10.90
C GLY A 24 -5.04 9.79 -11.33
N GLU A 25 -5.23 9.59 -12.62
CA GLU A 25 -5.02 8.33 -13.32
C GLU A 25 -3.57 7.86 -13.12
N ILE A 26 -3.36 6.55 -12.90
CA ILE A 26 -2.02 5.99 -12.69
C ILE A 26 -1.33 5.92 -14.05
N ALA A 27 -0.39 6.84 -14.30
CA ALA A 27 0.50 6.77 -15.45
C ALA A 27 1.67 5.83 -15.12
N VAL A 28 1.86 4.77 -15.91
CA VAL A 28 2.91 3.77 -15.67
C VAL A 28 4.29 4.30 -16.02
N ARG A 29 4.42 5.03 -17.15
CA ARG A 29 5.68 5.67 -17.52
C ARG A 29 6.03 6.78 -16.53
N GLY A 30 7.25 6.78 -16.05
CA GLY A 30 7.68 7.71 -15.00
C GLY A 30 7.09 7.44 -13.63
N HIS A 31 6.37 6.33 -13.43
CA HIS A 31 5.80 6.00 -12.13
C HIS A 31 6.87 5.63 -11.12
N ASN A 32 6.81 6.24 -9.95
CA ASN A 32 7.64 5.85 -8.83
C ASN A 32 7.04 4.64 -8.12
N MET A 33 7.61 3.46 -8.35
CA MET A 33 7.10 2.17 -7.86
C MET A 33 7.14 2.04 -6.34
N LYS A 34 7.97 2.83 -5.67
CA LYS A 34 8.06 2.82 -4.21
C LYS A 34 7.09 3.80 -3.57
N LEU A 35 7.11 5.06 -4.01
CA LEU A 35 6.39 6.15 -3.37
C LEU A 35 5.12 6.57 -4.14
N GLY A 36 4.95 6.13 -5.38
CA GLY A 36 3.77 6.41 -6.19
C GLY A 36 2.52 5.71 -5.66
N ARG A 37 1.36 6.11 -6.18
CA ARG A 37 0.07 5.51 -5.85
C ARG A 37 0.06 4.02 -6.22
N GLY A 38 -0.41 3.17 -5.31
CA GLY A 38 -0.39 1.72 -5.47
C GLY A 38 1.00 1.09 -5.31
N GLY A 39 2.02 1.87 -4.93
CA GLY A 39 3.40 1.41 -4.81
C GLY A 39 3.71 0.64 -3.52
N ILE A 40 4.96 0.22 -3.42
CA ILE A 40 5.48 -0.60 -2.32
C ILE A 40 5.16 0.00 -0.96
N ARG A 41 5.29 1.33 -0.82
CA ARG A 41 5.04 2.02 0.46
C ARG A 41 3.59 1.94 0.91
N GLU A 42 2.63 1.86 0.01
CA GLU A 42 1.22 1.69 0.38
C GLU A 42 0.95 0.30 0.93
N ILE A 43 1.59 -0.75 0.39
CA ILE A 43 1.51 -2.11 0.95
C ILE A 43 2.14 -2.16 2.34
N GLU A 44 3.34 -1.60 2.51
CA GLU A 44 4.00 -1.53 3.81
C GLU A 44 3.17 -0.77 4.84
N PHE A 45 2.57 0.35 4.44
CA PHE A 45 1.74 1.16 5.30
C PHE A 45 0.42 0.47 5.65
N PHE A 46 -0.20 -0.24 4.70
CA PHE A 46 -1.37 -1.08 4.95
C PHE A 46 -1.10 -2.07 6.09
N VAL A 47 0.02 -2.80 6.00
CA VAL A 47 0.42 -3.76 7.04
C VAL A 47 0.70 -3.09 8.38
N GLN A 48 1.49 -2.00 8.38
CA GLN A 48 1.85 -1.29 9.60
C GLN A 48 0.63 -0.70 10.32
N THR A 49 -0.33 -0.18 9.59
CA THR A 49 -1.58 0.34 10.15
C THR A 49 -2.38 -0.77 10.83
N GLN A 50 -2.52 -1.93 10.19
CA GLN A 50 -3.18 -3.08 10.79
C GLN A 50 -2.44 -3.57 12.04
N GLN A 51 -1.10 -3.57 12.02
CA GLN A 51 -0.28 -3.93 13.17
C GLN A 51 -0.47 -2.97 14.36
N LEU A 52 -0.60 -1.67 14.10
CA LEU A 52 -0.86 -0.68 15.15
C LEU A 52 -2.23 -0.92 15.82
N ILE A 53 -3.24 -1.28 15.04
CA ILE A 53 -4.59 -1.54 15.54
C ILE A 53 -4.65 -2.88 16.30
N ALA A 54 -4.12 -3.94 15.71
CA ALA A 54 -4.26 -5.32 16.20
C ALA A 54 -3.16 -5.74 17.18
N GLY A 55 -1.91 -5.29 16.95
CA GLY A 55 -0.73 -5.75 17.68
C GLY A 55 -0.68 -5.35 19.14
N GLY A 56 -1.51 -4.39 19.57
CA GLY A 56 -1.69 -4.07 20.98
C GLY A 56 -2.31 -5.23 21.77
N ARG A 57 -3.20 -5.99 21.12
CA ARG A 57 -3.92 -7.12 21.70
C ARG A 57 -3.29 -8.47 21.40
N ASP A 58 -2.68 -8.60 20.21
CA ASP A 58 -2.04 -9.82 19.74
C ASP A 58 -0.54 -9.60 19.47
N PRO A 59 0.34 -10.01 20.38
CA PRO A 59 1.79 -9.90 20.21
C PRO A 59 2.34 -10.63 18.98
N ALA A 60 1.65 -11.66 18.46
CA ALA A 60 2.06 -12.40 17.26
C ALA A 60 2.03 -11.51 16.01
N LEU A 61 1.22 -10.44 16.04
CA LEU A 61 1.10 -9.45 14.94
C LEU A 61 2.16 -8.33 15.00
N ARG A 62 3.22 -8.49 15.80
CA ARG A 62 4.33 -7.51 15.92
C ARG A 62 5.57 -7.93 15.12
N GLY A 63 5.41 -8.75 14.08
CA GLY A 63 6.50 -9.19 13.22
C GLY A 63 7.11 -8.06 12.40
N ARG A 64 8.26 -8.34 11.76
CA ARG A 64 9.07 -7.34 11.07
C ARG A 64 8.97 -7.39 9.55
N THR A 65 8.47 -8.47 8.99
CA THR A 65 8.41 -8.66 7.54
C THR A 65 6.99 -8.40 7.02
N THR A 66 6.89 -7.65 5.95
CA THR A 66 5.60 -7.30 5.32
C THR A 66 4.80 -8.54 4.95
N VAL A 67 5.43 -9.51 4.26
CA VAL A 67 4.77 -10.76 3.83
C VAL A 67 4.34 -11.60 5.02
N GLY A 68 5.22 -11.83 6.00
CA GLY A 68 4.87 -12.62 7.19
C GLY A 68 3.75 -11.98 8.01
N MET A 69 3.63 -10.66 7.97
CA MET A 69 2.52 -9.97 8.65
C MET A 69 1.21 -10.01 7.85
N LEU A 70 1.24 -10.01 6.54
CA LEU A 70 0.04 -10.28 5.72
C LEU A 70 -0.53 -11.67 6.03
N GLU A 71 0.33 -12.68 6.13
CA GLU A 71 -0.05 -14.05 6.52
C GLU A 71 -0.61 -14.07 7.97
N GLY A 72 0.07 -13.43 8.91
CA GLY A 72 -0.35 -13.36 10.31
C GLY A 72 -1.69 -12.63 10.49
N LEU A 73 -1.89 -11.50 9.82
CA LEU A 73 -3.14 -10.75 9.84
C LEU A 73 -4.31 -11.57 9.27
N SER A 74 -4.07 -12.32 8.19
CA SER A 74 -5.07 -13.22 7.63
C SER A 74 -5.40 -14.39 8.57
N ALA A 75 -4.39 -15.02 9.16
CA ALA A 75 -4.59 -16.11 10.11
C ALA A 75 -5.36 -15.67 11.37
N ALA A 76 -5.17 -14.41 11.78
CA ALA A 76 -5.90 -13.80 12.90
C ALA A 76 -7.28 -13.24 12.51
N GLY A 77 -7.69 -13.34 11.24
CA GLY A 77 -9.00 -12.88 10.75
C GLY A 77 -9.15 -11.36 10.62
N TRP A 78 -8.03 -10.61 10.60
CA TRP A 78 -8.04 -9.15 10.42
C TRP A 78 -8.20 -8.73 8.95
N ILE A 79 -7.70 -9.53 8.04
CA ILE A 79 -7.86 -9.35 6.60
C ILE A 79 -8.28 -10.67 5.97
N SER A 80 -8.90 -10.62 4.79
CA SER A 80 -9.25 -11.84 4.06
C SER A 80 -8.01 -12.57 3.55
N SER A 81 -8.11 -13.88 3.33
CA SER A 81 -7.03 -14.65 2.70
C SER A 81 -6.76 -14.19 1.26
N GLU A 82 -7.78 -13.69 0.57
CA GLU A 82 -7.67 -13.12 -0.78
C GLU A 82 -6.85 -11.82 -0.77
N THR A 83 -7.17 -10.89 0.14
CA THR A 83 -6.40 -9.65 0.33
C THR A 83 -4.94 -9.96 0.70
N ALA A 84 -4.69 -10.91 1.60
CA ALA A 84 -3.33 -11.28 2.00
C ALA A 84 -2.54 -11.85 0.81
N ALA A 85 -3.13 -12.74 0.02
CA ALA A 85 -2.50 -13.33 -1.15
C ALA A 85 -2.21 -12.26 -2.23
N GLY A 86 -3.21 -11.46 -2.60
CA GLY A 86 -3.06 -10.42 -3.61
C GLY A 86 -2.05 -9.34 -3.24
N MET A 87 -2.03 -8.89 -1.97
CA MET A 87 -1.02 -7.93 -1.49
C MET A 87 0.38 -8.54 -1.45
N THR A 88 0.51 -9.84 -1.15
CA THR A 88 1.80 -10.55 -1.19
C THR A 88 2.33 -10.65 -2.60
N GLU A 89 1.48 -11.02 -3.58
CA GLU A 89 1.85 -11.08 -5.00
C GLU A 89 2.26 -9.71 -5.52
N ALA A 90 1.46 -8.68 -5.23
CA ALA A 90 1.76 -7.31 -5.61
C ALA A 90 3.10 -6.83 -5.03
N TYR A 91 3.34 -7.09 -3.74
CA TYR A 91 4.60 -6.74 -3.08
C TYR A 91 5.80 -7.43 -3.75
N ALA A 92 5.72 -8.74 -3.96
CA ALA A 92 6.80 -9.49 -4.61
C ALA A 92 7.05 -9.00 -6.03
N PHE A 93 6.01 -8.72 -6.81
CA PHE A 93 6.10 -8.20 -8.16
C PHE A 93 6.77 -6.81 -8.20
N LEU A 94 6.30 -5.86 -7.40
CA LEU A 94 6.84 -4.51 -7.36
C LEU A 94 8.30 -4.49 -6.87
N ARG A 95 8.65 -5.31 -5.88
CA ARG A 95 10.03 -5.47 -5.40
C ARG A 95 10.94 -6.05 -6.47
N ARG A 96 10.46 -7.03 -7.25
CA ARG A 96 11.21 -7.59 -8.38
C ARG A 96 11.49 -6.52 -9.44
N LEU A 97 10.48 -5.72 -9.81
CA LEU A 97 10.68 -4.65 -10.79
C LEU A 97 11.63 -3.56 -10.25
N GLU A 98 11.53 -3.18 -8.98
CA GLU A 98 12.45 -2.26 -8.33
C GLU A 98 13.90 -2.77 -8.43
N HIS A 99 14.12 -4.05 -8.15
CA HIS A 99 15.45 -4.66 -8.30
C HIS A 99 15.94 -4.66 -9.76
N CYS A 100 15.06 -4.92 -10.72
CA CYS A 100 15.42 -4.82 -12.15
C CYS A 100 15.84 -3.41 -12.54
N LEU A 101 15.14 -2.36 -12.03
CA LEU A 101 15.53 -0.97 -12.26
C LEU A 101 16.93 -0.67 -11.70
N GLN A 102 17.18 -1.06 -10.46
CA GLN A 102 18.45 -0.82 -9.78
C GLN A 102 19.61 -1.55 -10.47
N MET A 103 19.41 -2.81 -10.84
CA MET A 103 20.45 -3.58 -11.56
C MET A 103 20.77 -3.00 -12.93
N ARG A 104 19.77 -2.49 -13.66
CA ARG A 104 19.98 -1.96 -15.01
C ARG A 104 20.70 -0.61 -15.01
N LEU A 105 20.39 0.25 -14.05
CA LEU A 105 20.90 1.63 -14.01
C LEU A 105 22.10 1.82 -13.09
N ASP A 106 22.44 0.79 -12.30
CA ASP A 106 23.46 0.87 -11.22
C ASP A 106 23.21 2.06 -10.27
N GLU A 107 21.93 2.40 -10.08
CA GLU A 107 21.44 3.52 -9.27
C GLU A 107 20.31 3.10 -8.35
N GLN A 108 20.16 3.77 -7.22
CA GLN A 108 19.03 3.57 -6.31
C GLN A 108 17.76 4.28 -6.84
N THR A 109 17.36 3.94 -8.05
CA THR A 109 16.13 4.48 -8.64
C THR A 109 14.91 3.59 -8.35
N HIS A 110 13.75 4.22 -8.25
CA HIS A 110 12.46 3.56 -8.06
C HIS A 110 11.46 3.95 -9.16
N THR A 111 11.91 4.72 -10.14
CA THR A 111 11.05 5.34 -11.16
C THR A 111 11.19 4.59 -12.48
N LEU A 112 10.08 4.16 -13.04
CA LEU A 112 10.03 3.53 -14.36
C LEU A 112 10.47 4.52 -15.44
N PRO A 113 11.13 4.06 -16.52
CA PRO A 113 11.52 4.94 -17.62
C PRO A 113 10.32 5.69 -18.21
N GLU A 114 10.51 6.98 -18.52
CA GLU A 114 9.49 7.80 -19.21
C GLU A 114 9.58 7.63 -20.72
N ASP A 115 10.80 7.52 -21.25
CA ASP A 115 11.06 7.35 -22.67
C ASP A 115 10.60 5.97 -23.18
N ASP A 116 9.88 5.96 -24.32
CA ASP A 116 9.27 4.74 -24.86
C ASP A 116 10.29 3.67 -25.24
N ALA A 117 11.43 4.04 -25.80
CA ALA A 117 12.47 3.09 -26.19
C ALA A 117 13.15 2.50 -24.93
N ALA A 118 13.44 3.33 -23.94
CA ALA A 118 14.00 2.89 -22.67
C ALA A 118 13.02 1.99 -21.90
N PHE A 119 11.72 2.28 -21.94
CA PHE A 119 10.69 1.47 -21.32
C PHE A 119 10.52 0.12 -22.01
N GLU A 120 10.56 0.05 -23.35
CA GLU A 120 10.51 -1.21 -24.10
C GLU A 120 11.71 -2.11 -23.75
N VAL A 121 12.92 -1.53 -23.69
CA VAL A 121 14.12 -2.27 -23.29
C VAL A 121 14.01 -2.75 -21.85
N PHE A 122 13.47 -1.93 -20.94
CA PHE A 122 13.25 -2.33 -19.57
C PHE A 122 12.22 -3.46 -19.45
N ALA A 123 11.12 -3.39 -20.21
CA ALA A 123 10.08 -4.43 -20.19
C ALA A 123 10.69 -5.80 -20.54
N ARG A 124 11.50 -5.88 -21.59
CA ARG A 124 12.21 -7.11 -21.99
C ARG A 124 13.22 -7.57 -20.94
N PHE A 125 13.95 -6.66 -20.35
CA PHE A 125 14.89 -6.98 -19.26
C PHE A 125 14.17 -7.53 -18.02
N ALA A 126 12.98 -7.01 -17.69
CA ALA A 126 12.15 -7.49 -16.61
C ALA A 126 11.41 -8.82 -16.92
N GLY A 127 11.60 -9.37 -18.13
CA GLY A 127 11.05 -10.66 -18.56
C GLY A 127 9.69 -10.57 -19.22
N PHE A 128 9.25 -9.38 -19.66
CA PHE A 128 8.01 -9.18 -20.40
C PHE A 128 8.26 -9.25 -21.92
N GLU A 129 7.25 -9.66 -22.66
CA GLU A 129 7.32 -9.73 -24.12
C GLU A 129 7.53 -8.33 -24.75
N ASN A 130 6.88 -7.30 -24.22
CA ASN A 130 6.91 -5.93 -24.71
C ASN A 130 6.45 -4.92 -23.66
N ALA A 131 6.55 -3.63 -24.00
CA ALA A 131 6.10 -2.53 -23.17
C ALA A 131 4.61 -2.61 -22.80
N ALA A 132 3.75 -3.06 -23.72
CA ALA A 132 2.31 -3.14 -23.47
C ALA A 132 1.98 -4.20 -22.41
N ALA A 133 2.62 -5.36 -22.46
CA ALA A 133 2.45 -6.42 -21.47
C ALA A 133 2.91 -5.96 -20.06
N LEU A 134 4.06 -5.28 -19.97
CA LEU A 134 4.51 -4.68 -18.71
C LEU A 134 3.53 -3.62 -18.22
N THR A 135 3.07 -2.72 -19.10
CA THR A 135 2.14 -1.65 -18.73
C THR A 135 0.85 -2.21 -18.15
N ALA A 136 0.25 -3.22 -18.79
CA ALA A 136 -0.98 -3.85 -18.31
C ALA A 136 -0.77 -4.43 -16.90
N THR A 137 0.25 -5.27 -16.70
CA THR A 137 0.51 -5.92 -15.42
C THR A 137 0.82 -4.90 -14.30
N VAL A 138 1.59 -3.86 -14.61
CA VAL A 138 1.89 -2.79 -13.63
C VAL A 138 0.62 -2.01 -13.28
N THR A 139 -0.19 -1.65 -14.28
CA THR A 139 -1.46 -0.93 -14.06
C THR A 139 -2.39 -1.72 -13.14
N ASP A 140 -2.62 -3.00 -13.45
CA ASP A 140 -3.50 -3.87 -12.67
C ASP A 140 -2.99 -4.00 -11.23
N THR A 141 -1.68 -4.20 -11.04
CA THR A 141 -1.06 -4.30 -9.72
C THR A 141 -1.21 -3.02 -8.91
N LEU A 142 -0.89 -1.87 -9.49
CA LEU A 142 -0.98 -0.58 -8.80
C LEU A 142 -2.43 -0.21 -8.47
N GLN A 143 -3.38 -0.50 -9.36
CA GLN A 143 -4.80 -0.27 -9.12
C GLN A 143 -5.33 -1.17 -8.00
N TYR A 144 -4.95 -2.45 -7.99
CA TYR A 144 -5.31 -3.38 -6.93
C TYR A 144 -4.82 -2.89 -5.55
N VAL A 145 -3.53 -2.56 -5.44
CA VAL A 145 -2.95 -2.05 -4.18
C VAL A 145 -3.61 -0.76 -3.73
N ALA A 146 -3.84 0.18 -4.66
CA ALA A 146 -4.50 1.44 -4.35
C ALA A 146 -5.94 1.24 -3.86
N GLY A 147 -6.66 0.26 -4.43
CA GLY A 147 -8.01 -0.13 -4.00
C GLY A 147 -8.03 -0.70 -2.58
N GLU A 148 -7.22 -1.71 -2.29
CA GLU A 148 -7.11 -2.30 -0.96
C GLU A 148 -6.68 -1.27 0.10
N TYR A 149 -5.73 -0.40 -0.27
CA TYR A 149 -5.29 0.69 0.60
C TYR A 149 -6.40 1.70 0.89
N ALA A 150 -7.25 2.03 -0.08
CA ALA A 150 -8.39 2.93 0.12
C ALA A 150 -9.45 2.32 1.05
N LEU A 151 -9.79 1.04 0.85
CA LEU A 151 -10.75 0.31 1.69
C LEU A 151 -10.34 0.28 3.16
N LEU A 152 -9.04 0.19 3.46
CA LEU A 152 -8.54 0.24 4.85
C LEU A 152 -9.04 1.49 5.59
N PHE A 153 -9.10 2.63 4.90
CA PHE A 153 -9.46 3.90 5.51
C PHE A 153 -10.97 4.16 5.53
N GLU A 154 -11.72 3.61 4.59
CA GLU A 154 -13.19 3.68 4.60
C GLU A 154 -13.76 2.94 5.82
N HIS A 155 -13.23 1.77 6.15
CA HIS A 155 -13.60 1.04 7.36
C HIS A 155 -13.23 1.78 8.65
N ALA A 156 -12.11 2.50 8.68
CA ALA A 156 -11.71 3.29 9.84
C ALA A 156 -12.64 4.48 10.09
N GLU A 157 -13.20 5.10 9.06
CA GLU A 157 -14.18 6.18 9.18
C GLU A 157 -15.52 5.69 9.76
N SER A 158 -15.98 4.50 9.38
CA SER A 158 -17.22 3.91 9.91
C SER A 158 -17.14 3.62 11.40
N LEU A 159 -15.99 3.20 11.89
CA LEU A 159 -15.75 2.93 13.32
C LEU A 159 -15.69 4.21 14.16
N SER A 160 -15.30 5.35 13.59
CA SER A 160 -15.24 6.63 14.29
C SER A 160 -16.62 7.30 14.43
N THR A 161 -17.55 7.03 13.52
CA THR A 161 -18.90 7.60 13.53
C THR A 161 -19.85 6.90 14.51
N GLU A 162 -19.64 5.64 14.86
CA GLU A 162 -20.47 4.90 15.81
C GLU A 162 -20.21 5.24 17.29
N THR A 163 -19.10 5.93 17.63
CA THR A 163 -18.72 6.21 19.02
C THR A 163 -18.70 7.69 19.41
N GLY A 164 -19.17 8.58 18.58
CA GLY A 164 -18.98 10.02 18.73
C GLY A 164 -20.22 10.84 19.07
N ASN A 165 -20.95 10.56 20.16
CA ASN A 165 -21.84 11.57 20.75
C ASN A 165 -21.88 11.47 22.28
N LEU A 166 -20.74 11.70 22.93
CA LEU A 166 -20.73 12.04 24.36
C LEU A 166 -20.96 13.54 24.50
N VAL A 167 -22.21 13.92 24.56
CA VAL A 167 -22.60 15.26 25.04
C VAL A 167 -22.34 15.29 26.54
N PHE A 168 -21.27 15.97 26.96
CA PHE A 168 -21.08 16.36 28.34
C PHE A 168 -22.11 17.47 28.65
N THR A 169 -23.27 17.12 29.16
CA THR A 169 -24.13 18.07 29.88
C THR A 169 -23.56 18.19 31.28
N GLY A 170 -22.70 19.20 31.48
CA GLY A 170 -22.36 19.65 32.81
C GLY A 170 -23.64 20.22 33.46
N ASN A 171 -24.03 19.65 34.57
CA ASN A 171 -24.97 20.29 35.49
C ASN A 171 -24.17 20.78 36.68
N ASP A 172 -24.44 22.02 37.03
CA ASP A 172 -23.98 22.78 38.20
C ASP A 172 -24.15 22.04 39.52
#